data_e5473a102f54e56c07d93a59cda6a2d9
#
_entry.id   e5473a102f54e56c07d93a59cda6a2d9
#
_cell.length_a   1.000
_cell.length_b   1.000
_cell.length_c   1.000
_cell.angle_alpha   90.00
_cell.angle_beta   90.00
_cell.angle_gamma   90.00
#
_symmetry.space_group_name_H-M   'P 1'
#
loop_
_entity.id
_entity.type
_entity.pdbx_description
1 polymer ?
#
loop_
_entity_poly.entity_id
_entity_poly.type
_entity_poly.pdbx_seq_one_letter_code
_entity_poly.pdbx_strand_id
1 'polypeptide(L)'
;MDKNNKKYSKYALVEEMLETTELIKNFDPSVAGRFISAIREKGRLFLTGEGSSRLFPAKRAIYEALRKGNLLPISTEGATQALEYDLSNYAVFGASNSGKTKEIVRLFEKLKSSGHNALFGLTANSGTPLESMARDTHVLNCGKEKAVAATKSVIEQALFYDSLIHHLADEKMEGLSKLSEQVDKALRQNIESGMIEQLKNADIIYFAGRNTGAIEELTLKTNEITRKKSDFLEGTYVLHGIEEIMDKNEVVILVEPFESEEEKIKECLVKGVGMKVISISSRETSFPTIKIQDGGKYHNYVELAAGWNVLVEIGVALGIDLDKPVRARKVGNEYIVK
;
A
#
# COMPACT_ATOMS: atom_id res chain seq x y z
N MET A 1 -3.34 18.13 4.99
CA MET A 1 -2.38 18.75 4.04
C MET A 1 -3.08 19.77 3.13
N ASP A 2 -2.37 20.84 2.68
CA ASP A 2 -2.88 21.83 1.70
C ASP A 2 -1.71 22.32 0.85
N LYS A 3 -1.79 22.14 -0.48
CA LYS A 3 -0.74 22.52 -1.42
C LYS A 3 -0.47 24.03 -1.48
N ASN A 4 -1.43 24.87 -1.06
CA ASN A 4 -1.29 26.33 -1.02
C ASN A 4 -0.65 26.82 0.28
N ASN A 5 -0.52 25.98 1.29
CA ASN A 5 0.11 26.32 2.54
C ASN A 5 1.64 26.18 2.42
N LYS A 6 2.38 27.22 2.79
CA LYS A 6 3.86 27.25 2.76
C LYS A 6 4.51 26.06 3.51
N LYS A 7 3.80 25.49 4.49
CA LYS A 7 4.24 24.30 5.23
C LYS A 7 4.44 23.09 4.29
N TYR A 8 3.59 22.93 3.26
CA TYR A 8 3.56 21.75 2.40
C TYR A 8 3.96 22.01 0.94
N SER A 9 3.76 23.25 0.43
CA SER A 9 3.87 23.59 -0.99
C SER A 9 5.24 23.34 -1.63
N LYS A 10 6.26 23.13 -0.83
CA LYS A 10 7.63 22.83 -1.30
C LYS A 10 7.87 21.32 -1.56
N TYR A 11 6.95 20.45 -1.16
CA TYR A 11 7.13 19.00 -1.25
C TYR A 11 6.32 18.39 -2.40
N ALA A 12 7.01 17.77 -3.36
CA ALA A 12 6.38 17.02 -4.43
C ALA A 12 5.58 15.83 -3.89
N LEU A 13 6.03 15.19 -2.81
CA LEU A 13 5.30 14.11 -2.14
C LEU A 13 3.88 14.51 -1.77
N VAL A 14 3.70 15.71 -1.20
CA VAL A 14 2.37 16.20 -0.81
C VAL A 14 1.49 16.46 -2.02
N GLU A 15 2.03 17.03 -3.09
CA GLU A 15 1.32 17.23 -4.35
C GLU A 15 0.88 15.87 -4.93
N GLU A 16 1.80 14.90 -5.01
CA GLU A 16 1.55 13.55 -5.51
C GLU A 16 0.51 12.78 -4.69
N MET A 17 0.52 12.92 -3.36
CA MET A 17 -0.54 12.36 -2.50
C MET A 17 -1.90 12.97 -2.78
N LEU A 18 -1.98 14.29 -2.95
CA LEU A 18 -3.25 14.99 -3.24
C LEU A 18 -3.75 14.68 -4.66
N GLU A 19 -2.86 14.46 -5.63
CA GLU A 19 -3.23 14.05 -6.99
C GLU A 19 -3.86 12.64 -7.05
N THR A 20 -3.67 11.80 -6.03
CA THR A 20 -4.32 10.48 -5.97
C THR A 20 -5.84 10.56 -5.99
N THR A 21 -6.42 11.66 -5.53
CA THR A 21 -7.87 11.90 -5.53
C THR A 21 -8.42 11.94 -6.96
N GLU A 22 -7.75 12.66 -7.85
CA GLU A 22 -8.15 12.73 -9.26
C GLU A 22 -7.88 11.41 -10.00
N LEU A 23 -6.81 10.68 -9.65
CA LEU A 23 -6.59 9.33 -10.17
C LEU A 23 -7.72 8.38 -9.81
N ILE A 24 -8.16 8.38 -8.56
CA ILE A 24 -9.27 7.55 -8.09
C ILE A 24 -10.55 7.91 -8.83
N LYS A 25 -10.87 9.20 -8.91
CA LYS A 25 -12.10 9.71 -9.54
C LYS A 25 -12.21 9.35 -11.01
N ASN A 26 -11.08 9.44 -11.73
CA ASN A 26 -11.02 9.29 -13.19
C ASN A 26 -10.54 7.90 -13.63
N PHE A 27 -10.34 6.96 -12.71
CA PHE A 27 -9.92 5.60 -13.04
C PHE A 27 -11.00 4.90 -13.87
N ASP A 28 -10.57 4.32 -15.01
CA ASP A 28 -11.44 3.50 -15.87
C ASP A 28 -11.35 2.02 -15.48
N PRO A 29 -12.37 1.45 -14.83
CA PRO A 29 -12.34 0.04 -14.45
C PRO A 29 -12.35 -0.94 -15.62
N SER A 30 -12.69 -0.51 -16.84
CA SER A 30 -12.76 -1.39 -18.01
C SER A 30 -11.39 -1.92 -18.45
N VAL A 31 -10.30 -1.22 -18.07
CA VAL A 31 -8.93 -1.54 -18.50
C VAL A 31 -8.46 -2.95 -18.11
N ALA A 32 -9.02 -3.52 -17.03
CA ALA A 32 -8.68 -4.86 -16.55
C ALA A 32 -9.39 -5.98 -17.34
N GLY A 33 -10.47 -5.68 -18.05
CA GLY A 33 -11.32 -6.67 -18.72
C GLY A 33 -10.57 -7.57 -19.71
N ARG A 34 -9.58 -7.02 -20.44
CA ARG A 34 -8.80 -7.76 -21.44
C ARG A 34 -7.93 -8.91 -20.87
N PHE A 35 -7.66 -8.91 -19.57
CA PHE A 35 -6.84 -9.92 -18.90
C PHE A 35 -7.66 -11.10 -18.36
N ILE A 36 -8.97 -10.94 -18.20
CA ILE A 36 -9.83 -11.86 -17.45
C ILE A 36 -9.88 -13.25 -18.08
N SER A 37 -9.95 -13.35 -19.41
CA SER A 37 -10.00 -14.65 -20.10
C SER A 37 -8.76 -15.49 -19.76
N ALA A 38 -7.56 -14.91 -19.83
CA ALA A 38 -6.32 -15.61 -19.53
C ALA A 38 -6.20 -15.97 -18.04
N ILE A 39 -6.70 -15.11 -17.14
CA ILE A 39 -6.73 -15.40 -15.70
C ILE A 39 -7.67 -16.58 -15.42
N ARG A 40 -8.88 -16.59 -16.00
CA ARG A 40 -9.85 -17.70 -15.84
C ARG A 40 -9.31 -19.00 -16.41
N GLU A 41 -8.61 -18.96 -17.55
CA GLU A 41 -7.96 -20.14 -18.15
C GLU A 41 -6.92 -20.77 -17.20
N LYS A 42 -6.10 -19.95 -16.54
CA LYS A 42 -5.12 -20.45 -15.57
C LYS A 42 -5.75 -20.86 -14.23
N GLY A 43 -6.88 -20.31 -13.86
CA GLY A 43 -7.59 -20.62 -12.62
C GLY A 43 -6.86 -20.18 -11.34
N ARG A 44 -5.72 -19.50 -11.45
CA ARG A 44 -4.93 -18.98 -10.33
C ARG A 44 -4.24 -17.69 -10.75
N LEU A 45 -4.09 -16.76 -9.80
CA LEU A 45 -3.47 -15.46 -10.02
C LEU A 45 -2.28 -15.27 -9.07
N PHE A 46 -1.13 -14.87 -9.62
CA PHE A 46 0.05 -14.51 -8.85
C PHE A 46 0.40 -13.05 -9.08
N LEU A 47 0.40 -12.26 -8.00
CA LEU A 47 0.71 -10.83 -8.04
C LEU A 47 2.10 -10.63 -7.45
N THR A 48 3.06 -10.12 -8.21
CA THR A 48 4.41 -9.90 -7.74
C THR A 48 4.88 -8.48 -7.99
N GLY A 49 5.78 -8.02 -7.16
CA GLY A 49 6.36 -6.68 -7.17
C GLY A 49 7.39 -6.57 -6.06
N GLU A 50 8.04 -5.42 -5.97
CA GLU A 50 8.93 -5.12 -4.86
C GLU A 50 8.44 -3.87 -4.11
N GLY A 51 8.52 -3.90 -2.78
CA GLY A 51 8.07 -2.81 -1.93
C GLY A 51 6.62 -2.37 -2.22
N SER A 52 6.41 -1.08 -2.39
CA SER A 52 5.08 -0.47 -2.59
C SER A 52 4.32 -1.01 -3.82
N SER A 53 5.02 -1.55 -4.82
CA SER A 53 4.36 -2.18 -5.97
C SER A 53 3.70 -3.53 -5.64
N ARG A 54 3.87 -4.05 -4.43
CA ARG A 54 3.30 -5.30 -3.97
C ARG A 54 2.48 -5.14 -2.67
N LEU A 55 3.01 -4.39 -1.69
CA LEU A 55 2.48 -4.42 -0.33
C LEU A 55 0.98 -4.10 -0.28
N PHE A 56 0.60 -2.87 -0.54
CA PHE A 56 -0.81 -2.51 -0.52
C PHE A 56 -1.60 -3.09 -1.71
N PRO A 57 -1.16 -2.95 -2.99
CA PRO A 57 -1.97 -3.39 -4.12
C PRO A 57 -2.31 -4.88 -4.11
N ALA A 58 -1.33 -5.75 -3.92
CA ALA A 58 -1.53 -7.19 -3.99
C ALA A 58 -2.24 -7.75 -2.75
N LYS A 59 -1.86 -7.32 -1.54
CA LYS A 59 -2.50 -7.80 -0.32
C LYS A 59 -3.95 -7.36 -0.21
N ARG A 60 -4.26 -6.12 -0.65
CA ARG A 60 -5.65 -5.67 -0.76
C ARG A 60 -6.47 -6.54 -1.71
N ALA A 61 -5.93 -6.86 -2.89
CA ALA A 61 -6.61 -7.74 -3.85
C ALA A 61 -6.90 -9.13 -3.25
N ILE A 62 -5.94 -9.71 -2.52
CA ILE A 62 -6.13 -10.98 -1.82
C ILE A 62 -7.22 -10.85 -0.75
N TYR A 63 -7.19 -9.80 0.06
CA TYR A 63 -8.19 -9.54 1.09
C TYR A 63 -9.61 -9.43 0.50
N GLU A 64 -9.79 -8.66 -0.57
CA GLU A 64 -11.10 -8.52 -1.22
C GLU A 64 -11.56 -9.83 -1.89
N ALA A 65 -10.66 -10.58 -2.52
CA ALA A 65 -10.99 -11.88 -3.09
C ALA A 65 -11.47 -12.89 -2.04
N LEU A 66 -10.79 -12.93 -0.89
CA LEU A 66 -11.17 -13.80 0.24
C LEU A 66 -12.52 -13.39 0.83
N ARG A 67 -12.82 -12.09 0.92
CA ARG A 67 -14.14 -11.62 1.38
C ARG A 67 -15.28 -12.01 0.46
N LYS A 68 -15.03 -12.10 -0.84
CA LYS A 68 -16.02 -12.55 -1.83
C LYS A 68 -16.23 -14.08 -1.81
N GLY A 69 -15.25 -14.84 -1.37
CA GLY A 69 -15.33 -16.29 -1.13
C GLY A 69 -15.35 -17.19 -2.38
N ASN A 70 -15.77 -16.68 -3.53
CA ASN A 70 -16.00 -17.47 -4.74
C ASN A 70 -14.99 -17.23 -5.88
N LEU A 71 -13.91 -16.51 -5.60
CA LEU A 71 -12.90 -16.21 -6.59
C LEU A 71 -11.79 -17.26 -6.62
N LEU A 72 -11.06 -17.28 -7.73
CA LEU A 72 -9.87 -18.11 -7.87
C LEU A 72 -8.80 -17.74 -6.82
N PRO A 73 -7.90 -18.67 -6.46
CA PRO A 73 -6.80 -18.42 -5.54
C PRO A 73 -5.87 -17.33 -6.06
N ILE A 74 -5.56 -16.38 -5.18
CA ILE A 74 -4.60 -15.30 -5.44
C ILE A 74 -3.46 -15.41 -4.44
N SER A 75 -2.22 -15.37 -4.94
CA SER A 75 -1.01 -15.40 -4.12
C SER A 75 -0.11 -14.22 -4.44
N THR A 76 0.73 -13.83 -3.48
CA THR A 76 1.73 -12.78 -3.69
C THR A 76 3.03 -13.12 -3.01
N GLU A 77 4.13 -12.80 -3.67
CA GLU A 77 5.48 -12.86 -3.10
C GLU A 77 6.43 -11.93 -3.87
N GLY A 78 7.57 -11.57 -3.28
CA GLY A 78 8.63 -10.88 -3.97
C GLY A 78 9.20 -11.71 -5.12
N ALA A 79 9.58 -11.04 -6.20
CA ALA A 79 9.95 -11.73 -7.43
C ALA A 79 11.21 -12.61 -7.30
N THR A 80 12.14 -12.25 -6.41
CA THR A 80 13.33 -13.08 -6.18
C THR A 80 12.95 -14.43 -5.56
N GLN A 81 12.09 -14.44 -4.55
CA GLN A 81 11.61 -15.68 -3.93
C GLN A 81 10.69 -16.45 -4.89
N ALA A 82 9.90 -15.76 -5.70
CA ALA A 82 9.03 -16.37 -6.70
C ALA A 82 9.80 -17.19 -7.77
N LEU A 83 11.10 -16.97 -7.93
CA LEU A 83 11.96 -17.83 -8.75
C LEU A 83 12.04 -19.28 -8.24
N GLU A 84 11.71 -19.53 -6.99
CA GLU A 84 11.71 -20.88 -6.40
C GLU A 84 10.39 -21.63 -6.62
N TYR A 85 9.35 -20.93 -7.11
CA TYR A 85 8.00 -21.48 -7.21
C TYR A 85 7.69 -22.04 -8.60
N ASP A 86 6.83 -23.06 -8.65
CA ASP A 86 6.19 -23.49 -9.89
C ASP A 86 4.95 -22.60 -10.16
N LEU A 87 5.11 -21.66 -11.06
CA LEU A 87 4.06 -20.72 -11.47
C LEU A 87 3.40 -21.12 -12.81
N SER A 88 3.65 -22.31 -13.34
CA SER A 88 3.16 -22.77 -14.65
C SER A 88 1.64 -22.65 -14.82
N ASN A 89 0.89 -22.85 -13.73
CA ASN A 89 -0.56 -22.81 -13.69
C ASN A 89 -1.12 -21.46 -13.17
N TYR A 90 -0.31 -20.42 -13.11
CA TYR A 90 -0.76 -19.09 -12.68
C TYR A 90 -0.82 -18.12 -13.86
N ALA A 91 -1.76 -17.19 -13.85
CA ALA A 91 -1.61 -15.91 -14.52
C ALA A 91 -0.74 -15.03 -13.62
N VAL A 92 0.40 -14.54 -14.13
CA VAL A 92 1.39 -13.80 -13.33
C VAL A 92 1.36 -12.34 -13.72
N PHE A 93 1.09 -11.45 -12.75
CA PHE A 93 1.24 -10.01 -12.90
C PHE A 93 2.51 -9.55 -12.20
N GLY A 94 3.43 -8.96 -12.96
CA GLY A 94 4.61 -8.28 -12.44
C GLY A 94 4.38 -6.78 -12.39
N ALA A 95 4.39 -6.19 -11.20
CA ALA A 95 4.22 -4.76 -11.00
C ALA A 95 5.55 -4.07 -10.73
N SER A 96 5.87 -3.05 -11.53
CA SER A 96 7.07 -2.24 -11.40
C SER A 96 6.81 -0.84 -11.91
N ASN A 97 6.84 0.17 -11.05
CA ASN A 97 6.62 1.55 -11.47
C ASN A 97 7.58 1.96 -12.62
N SER A 98 8.86 1.66 -12.50
CA SER A 98 9.85 1.94 -13.54
C SER A 98 9.80 0.97 -14.72
N GLY A 99 9.18 -0.21 -14.56
CA GLY A 99 9.26 -1.32 -15.52
C GLY A 99 10.67 -1.93 -15.67
N LYS A 100 11.60 -1.57 -14.78
CA LYS A 100 13.03 -1.96 -14.82
C LYS A 100 13.49 -2.65 -13.53
N THR A 101 12.61 -2.97 -12.61
CA THR A 101 12.98 -3.67 -11.37
C THR A 101 13.59 -5.02 -11.72
N LYS A 102 14.84 -5.20 -11.34
CA LYS A 102 15.68 -6.34 -11.78
C LYS A 102 15.10 -7.69 -11.37
N GLU A 103 14.52 -7.76 -10.19
CA GLU A 103 13.90 -8.97 -9.65
C GLU A 103 12.73 -9.41 -10.52
N ILE A 104 11.86 -8.48 -10.89
CA ILE A 104 10.69 -8.74 -11.76
C ILE A 104 11.15 -9.16 -13.16
N VAL A 105 12.11 -8.44 -13.73
CA VAL A 105 12.63 -8.75 -15.08
C VAL A 105 13.22 -10.16 -15.12
N ARG A 106 14.04 -10.55 -14.12
CA ARG A 106 14.62 -11.90 -14.02
C ARG A 106 13.55 -13.00 -13.89
N LEU A 107 12.52 -12.76 -13.09
CA LEU A 107 11.42 -13.72 -12.99
C LEU A 107 10.72 -13.89 -14.34
N PHE A 108 10.44 -12.79 -15.03
CA PHE A 108 9.78 -12.83 -16.33
C PHE A 108 10.68 -13.48 -17.41
N GLU A 109 11.98 -13.23 -17.42
CA GLU A 109 12.93 -13.93 -18.28
C GLU A 109 12.87 -15.45 -18.08
N LYS A 110 12.93 -15.91 -16.81
CA LYS A 110 12.85 -17.34 -16.47
C LYS A 110 11.53 -17.94 -16.93
N LEU A 111 10.41 -17.32 -16.58
CA LEU A 111 9.08 -17.86 -16.94
C LEU A 111 8.87 -17.87 -18.46
N LYS A 112 9.28 -16.82 -19.17
CA LYS A 112 9.20 -16.73 -20.63
C LYS A 112 10.06 -17.81 -21.31
N SER A 113 11.28 -18.03 -20.83
CA SER A 113 12.16 -19.09 -21.36
C SER A 113 11.63 -20.50 -21.13
N SER A 114 10.78 -20.69 -20.11
CA SER A 114 10.06 -21.93 -19.85
C SER A 114 8.75 -22.07 -20.65
N GLY A 115 8.45 -21.15 -21.58
CA GLY A 115 7.24 -21.18 -22.39
C GLY A 115 5.98 -20.69 -21.68
N HIS A 116 6.09 -19.98 -20.56
CA HIS A 116 4.94 -19.44 -19.85
C HIS A 116 4.20 -18.39 -20.70
N ASN A 117 2.89 -18.54 -20.87
CA ASN A 117 2.07 -17.78 -21.82
C ASN A 117 1.10 -16.76 -21.19
N ALA A 118 1.06 -16.65 -19.85
CA ALA A 118 0.16 -15.76 -19.12
C ALA A 118 0.96 -14.83 -18.18
N LEU A 119 1.92 -14.10 -18.77
CA LEU A 119 2.74 -13.08 -18.09
C LEU A 119 2.21 -11.69 -18.43
N PHE A 120 1.89 -10.90 -17.44
CA PHE A 120 1.31 -9.57 -17.57
C PHE A 120 2.11 -8.53 -16.82
N GLY A 121 2.33 -7.37 -17.44
CA GLY A 121 3.04 -6.26 -16.84
C GLY A 121 2.09 -5.19 -16.29
N LEU A 122 2.52 -4.51 -15.21
CA LEU A 122 1.88 -3.32 -14.66
C LEU A 122 2.98 -2.30 -14.37
N THR A 123 3.02 -1.19 -15.12
CA THR A 123 4.11 -0.21 -15.05
C THR A 123 3.60 1.21 -15.29
N ALA A 124 4.28 2.24 -14.74
CA ALA A 124 3.98 3.63 -15.05
C ALA A 124 4.73 4.18 -16.27
N ASN A 125 5.53 3.35 -16.95
CA ASN A 125 6.32 3.76 -18.09
C ASN A 125 6.18 2.76 -19.24
N SER A 126 6.06 3.25 -20.47
CA SER A 126 6.10 2.45 -21.69
C SER A 126 7.54 2.20 -22.18
N GLY A 127 7.71 1.23 -23.09
CA GLY A 127 9.02 0.91 -23.68
C GLY A 127 9.99 0.26 -22.69
N THR A 128 9.48 -0.42 -21.67
CA THR A 128 10.30 -0.98 -20.60
C THR A 128 10.66 -2.45 -20.83
N PRO A 129 11.75 -2.97 -20.19
CA PRO A 129 12.07 -4.39 -20.21
C PRO A 129 10.90 -5.28 -19.77
N LEU A 130 10.16 -4.90 -18.74
CA LEU A 130 8.98 -5.63 -18.27
C LEU A 130 7.93 -5.78 -19.39
N GLU A 131 7.63 -4.67 -20.09
CA GLU A 131 6.68 -4.66 -21.19
C GLU A 131 7.10 -5.57 -22.33
N SER A 132 8.39 -5.59 -22.70
CA SER A 132 8.92 -6.46 -23.77
C SER A 132 8.84 -7.96 -23.45
N MET A 133 8.77 -8.33 -22.18
CA MET A 133 8.70 -9.72 -21.73
C MET A 133 7.29 -10.20 -21.46
N ALA A 134 6.39 -9.31 -21.13
CA ALA A 134 5.00 -9.62 -20.89
C ALA A 134 4.24 -9.92 -22.20
N ARG A 135 3.19 -10.76 -22.10
CA ARG A 135 2.23 -10.96 -23.18
C ARG A 135 1.40 -9.70 -23.45
N ASP A 136 1.04 -9.01 -22.36
CA ASP A 136 0.33 -7.73 -22.38
C ASP A 136 0.69 -6.93 -21.14
N THR A 137 0.68 -5.61 -21.24
CA THR A 137 1.04 -4.70 -20.14
C THR A 137 0.02 -3.58 -20.05
N HIS A 138 -0.45 -3.31 -18.84
CA HIS A 138 -1.17 -2.09 -18.56
C HIS A 138 -0.17 -1.01 -18.10
N VAL A 139 -0.14 0.09 -18.86
CA VAL A 139 0.63 1.27 -18.48
C VAL A 139 -0.27 2.20 -17.68
N LEU A 140 0.14 2.50 -16.45
CA LEU A 140 -0.59 3.37 -15.52
C LEU A 140 -0.64 4.81 -16.03
N ASN A 141 -1.71 5.51 -15.68
CA ASN A 141 -1.92 6.92 -16.02
C ASN A 141 -1.44 7.89 -14.93
N CYS A 142 -0.90 7.38 -13.83
CA CYS A 142 -0.45 8.19 -12.69
C CYS A 142 0.65 9.21 -13.02
N GLY A 143 1.27 9.06 -14.17
CA GLY A 143 2.37 9.93 -14.57
C GLY A 143 3.63 9.73 -13.72
N LYS A 144 4.59 10.63 -13.90
CA LYS A 144 5.88 10.56 -13.19
C LYS A 144 5.72 11.00 -11.74
N GLU A 145 6.34 10.25 -10.83
CA GLU A 145 6.50 10.63 -9.43
C GLU A 145 7.92 11.15 -9.19
N LYS A 146 8.05 12.31 -8.54
CA LYS A 146 9.33 12.96 -8.22
C LYS A 146 9.85 12.53 -6.85
N ALA A 147 8.94 12.40 -5.86
CA ALA A 147 9.29 11.93 -4.52
C ALA A 147 9.79 10.48 -4.57
N VAL A 148 10.68 10.11 -3.63
CA VAL A 148 11.16 8.72 -3.52
C VAL A 148 10.03 7.80 -3.10
N ALA A 149 9.23 8.19 -2.12
CA ALA A 149 8.09 7.44 -1.67
C ALA A 149 7.01 7.39 -2.76
N ALA A 150 6.68 6.21 -3.24
CA ALA A 150 5.63 6.00 -4.23
C ALA A 150 4.25 6.18 -3.59
N THR A 151 3.34 6.86 -4.29
CA THR A 151 1.98 7.15 -3.84
C THR A 151 0.94 6.98 -4.94
N LYS A 152 1.03 7.74 -6.03
CA LYS A 152 0.12 7.68 -7.17
C LYS A 152 0.11 6.30 -7.82
N SER A 153 1.28 5.76 -8.08
CA SER A 153 1.42 4.42 -8.67
C SER A 153 0.88 3.33 -7.75
N VAL A 154 1.02 3.46 -6.44
CA VAL A 154 0.45 2.51 -5.45
C VAL A 154 -1.07 2.49 -5.53
N ILE A 155 -1.70 3.67 -5.55
CA ILE A 155 -3.15 3.79 -5.64
C ILE A 155 -3.65 3.23 -6.97
N GLU A 156 -3.05 3.58 -8.09
CA GLU A 156 -3.53 3.11 -9.39
C GLU A 156 -3.29 1.62 -9.61
N GLN A 157 -2.19 1.05 -9.11
CA GLN A 157 -1.97 -0.40 -9.11
C GLN A 157 -3.04 -1.13 -8.28
N ALA A 158 -3.40 -0.58 -7.11
CA ALA A 158 -4.46 -1.15 -6.27
C ALA A 158 -5.83 -1.08 -6.96
N LEU A 159 -6.17 0.05 -7.58
CA LEU A 159 -7.41 0.21 -8.37
C LEU A 159 -7.45 -0.77 -9.55
N PHE A 160 -6.32 -0.98 -10.22
CA PHE A 160 -6.24 -1.95 -11.31
C PHE A 160 -6.52 -3.38 -10.81
N TYR A 161 -5.92 -3.78 -9.69
CA TYR A 161 -6.19 -5.10 -9.11
C TYR A 161 -7.62 -5.21 -8.57
N ASP A 162 -8.17 -4.14 -7.96
CA ASP A 162 -9.60 -4.12 -7.58
C ASP A 162 -10.50 -4.31 -8.81
N SER A 163 -10.15 -3.69 -9.93
CA SER A 163 -10.87 -3.87 -11.19
C SER A 163 -10.80 -5.32 -11.70
N LEU A 164 -9.63 -5.99 -11.62
CA LEU A 164 -9.53 -7.42 -11.92
C LEU A 164 -10.48 -8.25 -11.02
N ILE A 165 -10.51 -7.96 -9.71
CA ILE A 165 -11.38 -8.67 -8.76
C ILE A 165 -12.86 -8.47 -9.10
N HIS A 166 -13.27 -7.23 -9.45
CA HIS A 166 -14.66 -6.96 -9.86
C HIS A 166 -15.02 -7.70 -11.15
N HIS A 167 -14.17 -7.66 -12.18
CA HIS A 167 -14.39 -8.42 -13.42
C HIS A 167 -14.44 -9.94 -13.21
N LEU A 168 -13.59 -10.47 -12.33
CA LEU A 168 -13.61 -11.91 -11.98
C LEU A 168 -14.89 -12.32 -11.26
N ALA A 169 -15.46 -11.41 -10.47
CA ALA A 169 -16.73 -11.56 -9.77
C ALA A 169 -17.97 -11.26 -10.64
N ASP A 170 -17.80 -10.86 -11.89
CA ASP A 170 -18.85 -10.36 -12.78
C ASP A 170 -19.65 -9.17 -12.18
N GLU A 171 -18.93 -8.32 -11.42
CA GLU A 171 -19.46 -7.13 -10.76
C GLU A 171 -18.93 -5.84 -11.39
N LYS A 172 -19.70 -4.75 -11.24
CA LYS A 172 -19.22 -3.40 -11.61
C LYS A 172 -18.41 -2.77 -10.47
N MET A 173 -17.32 -2.12 -10.82
CA MET A 173 -16.56 -1.29 -9.92
C MET A 173 -17.15 0.12 -9.90
N GLU A 174 -17.89 0.47 -8.85
CA GLU A 174 -18.62 1.75 -8.71
C GLU A 174 -18.23 2.46 -7.40
N GLY A 175 -18.54 3.77 -7.31
CA GLY A 175 -18.36 4.56 -6.10
C GLY A 175 -17.02 5.29 -6.01
N LEU A 176 -16.24 5.33 -7.10
CA LEU A 176 -14.90 5.94 -7.11
C LEU A 176 -14.92 7.45 -6.83
N SER A 177 -15.96 8.18 -7.28
CA SER A 177 -16.11 9.62 -6.94
C SER A 177 -16.27 9.83 -5.43
N LYS A 178 -17.08 9.00 -4.77
CA LYS A 178 -17.23 9.05 -3.31
C LYS A 178 -15.93 8.67 -2.60
N LEU A 179 -15.23 7.64 -3.08
CA LEU A 179 -13.93 7.26 -2.56
C LEU A 179 -12.92 8.41 -2.67
N SER A 180 -12.86 9.07 -3.83
CA SER A 180 -12.00 10.25 -4.05
C SER A 180 -12.23 11.34 -2.99
N GLU A 181 -13.50 11.69 -2.72
CA GLU A 181 -13.86 12.67 -1.69
C GLU A 181 -13.43 12.23 -0.29
N GLN A 182 -13.56 10.94 0.04
CA GLN A 182 -13.19 10.40 1.34
C GLN A 182 -11.67 10.39 1.52
N VAL A 183 -10.92 10.04 0.48
CA VAL A 183 -9.45 10.10 0.46
C VAL A 183 -8.98 11.54 0.58
N ASP A 184 -9.58 12.50 -0.14
CA ASP A 184 -9.25 13.93 -0.02
C ASP A 184 -9.43 14.44 1.42
N LYS A 185 -10.55 14.09 2.05
CA LYS A 185 -10.81 14.46 3.45
C LYS A 185 -9.78 13.85 4.39
N ALA A 186 -9.42 12.58 4.22
CA ALA A 186 -8.41 11.93 5.05
C ALA A 186 -7.02 12.57 4.89
N LEU A 187 -6.63 12.92 3.66
CA LEU A 187 -5.38 13.60 3.37
C LEU A 187 -5.32 15.03 3.95
N ARG A 188 -6.46 15.72 4.04
CA ARG A 188 -6.52 17.13 4.45
C ARG A 188 -6.94 17.35 5.90
N GLN A 189 -7.40 16.32 6.59
CA GLN A 189 -7.85 16.49 7.97
C GLN A 189 -6.72 17.00 8.88
N ASN A 190 -7.08 17.80 9.87
CA ASN A 190 -6.16 18.23 10.90
C ASN A 190 -5.86 17.10 11.87
N ILE A 191 -4.60 16.85 12.14
CA ILE A 191 -4.16 15.90 13.17
C ILE A 191 -3.81 16.70 14.42
N GLU A 192 -4.26 16.23 15.57
CA GLU A 192 -4.00 16.87 16.85
C GLU A 192 -2.49 16.99 17.10
N SER A 193 -2.02 18.18 17.44
CA SER A 193 -0.59 18.46 17.64
C SER A 193 0.05 17.60 18.73
N GLY A 194 -0.71 17.24 19.76
CA GLY A 194 -0.25 16.35 20.82
C GLY A 194 0.05 14.93 20.31
N MET A 195 -0.77 14.40 19.38
CA MET A 195 -0.50 13.11 18.75
C MET A 195 0.76 13.17 17.87
N ILE A 196 0.92 14.24 17.09
CA ILE A 196 2.12 14.41 16.24
C ILE A 196 3.38 14.51 17.08
N GLU A 197 3.34 15.24 18.20
CA GLU A 197 4.50 15.34 19.08
C GLU A 197 4.85 13.98 19.74
N GLN A 198 3.85 13.17 20.10
CA GLN A 198 4.08 11.81 20.59
C GLN A 198 4.76 10.95 19.54
N LEU A 199 4.24 10.93 18.30
CA LEU A 199 4.77 10.15 17.19
C LEU A 199 6.15 10.63 16.75
N LYS A 200 6.38 11.95 16.76
CA LYS A 200 7.69 12.55 16.47
C LYS A 200 8.75 12.09 17.46
N ASN A 201 8.42 11.98 18.74
CA ASN A 201 9.33 11.60 19.80
C ASN A 201 9.45 10.10 20.01
N ALA A 202 8.59 9.28 19.38
CA ALA A 202 8.66 7.82 19.49
C ALA A 202 9.97 7.26 18.92
N ASP A 203 10.56 6.28 19.57
CA ASP A 203 11.74 5.57 19.07
C ASP A 203 11.38 4.65 17.91
N ILE A 204 10.25 3.94 18.02
CA ILE A 204 9.67 3.08 17.00
C ILE A 204 8.18 3.41 16.86
N ILE A 205 7.67 3.36 15.64
CA ILE A 205 6.24 3.43 15.34
C ILE A 205 5.80 2.09 14.77
N TYR A 206 4.94 1.38 15.50
CA TYR A 206 4.31 0.15 15.02
C TYR A 206 2.95 0.48 14.39
N PHE A 207 2.63 -0.20 13.29
CA PHE A 207 1.28 -0.23 12.74
C PHE A 207 0.66 -1.58 13.00
N ALA A 208 -0.51 -1.62 13.63
CA ALA A 208 -1.22 -2.87 13.89
C ALA A 208 -2.64 -2.83 13.32
N GLY A 209 -3.09 -3.94 12.77
CA GLY A 209 -4.43 -4.05 12.17
C GLY A 209 -4.57 -5.21 11.21
N ARG A 210 -5.57 -5.14 10.33
CA ARG A 210 -5.85 -6.20 9.35
C ARG A 210 -4.77 -6.31 8.30
N ASN A 211 -4.49 -7.54 7.87
CA ASN A 211 -3.53 -7.80 6.78
C ASN A 211 -4.12 -7.46 5.40
N THR A 212 -4.38 -6.17 5.19
CA THR A 212 -4.90 -5.60 3.93
C THR A 212 -3.81 -4.98 3.06
N GLY A 213 -2.57 -5.00 3.55
CA GLY A 213 -1.43 -4.29 2.97
C GLY A 213 -1.32 -2.83 3.42
N ALA A 214 -2.37 -2.23 4.00
CA ALA A 214 -2.32 -0.82 4.41
C ALA A 214 -1.28 -0.58 5.51
N ILE A 215 -1.29 -1.37 6.59
CA ILE A 215 -0.34 -1.22 7.70
C ILE A 215 1.11 -1.51 7.27
N GLU A 216 1.32 -2.48 6.39
CA GLU A 216 2.65 -2.82 5.87
C GLU A 216 3.19 -1.70 4.95
N GLU A 217 2.33 -1.13 4.10
CA GLU A 217 2.68 0.02 3.27
C GLU A 217 2.97 1.26 4.13
N LEU A 218 2.18 1.52 5.19
CA LEU A 218 2.43 2.60 6.13
C LEU A 218 3.75 2.43 6.89
N THR A 219 4.12 1.20 7.23
CA THR A 219 5.42 0.87 7.83
C THR A 219 6.57 1.26 6.89
N LEU A 220 6.49 0.84 5.62
CA LEU A 220 7.49 1.22 4.61
C LEU A 220 7.55 2.75 4.44
N LYS A 221 6.39 3.41 4.33
CA LYS A 221 6.31 4.87 4.21
C LYS A 221 6.84 5.61 5.43
N THR A 222 6.70 5.05 6.62
CA THR A 222 7.30 5.61 7.84
C THR A 222 8.82 5.70 7.70
N ASN A 223 9.46 4.62 7.23
CA ASN A 223 10.90 4.62 7.00
C ASN A 223 11.33 5.63 5.93
N GLU A 224 10.58 5.75 4.84
CA GLU A 224 10.88 6.62 3.70
C GLU A 224 10.63 8.11 4.01
N ILE A 225 9.50 8.44 4.65
CA ILE A 225 9.03 9.82 4.86
C ILE A 225 9.59 10.41 6.15
N THR A 226 9.62 9.63 7.24
CA THR A 226 10.00 10.12 8.58
C THR A 226 11.40 9.69 9.01
N ARG A 227 11.98 8.72 8.33
CA ARG A 227 13.27 8.06 8.67
C ARG A 227 13.28 7.42 10.06
N LYS A 228 12.10 7.21 10.64
CA LYS A 228 11.93 6.48 11.88
C LYS A 228 11.90 4.97 11.61
N LYS A 229 12.31 4.20 12.61
CA LYS A 229 12.09 2.76 12.62
C LYS A 229 10.59 2.48 12.72
N SER A 230 10.13 1.49 11.99
CA SER A 230 8.74 1.06 12.02
C SER A 230 8.64 -0.43 11.72
N ASP A 231 7.61 -1.06 12.26
CA ASP A 231 7.24 -2.44 11.99
C ASP A 231 5.71 -2.55 11.88
N PHE A 232 5.21 -3.66 11.30
CA PHE A 232 3.79 -3.92 11.16
C PHE A 232 3.41 -5.22 11.86
N LEU A 233 2.24 -5.21 12.49
CA LEU A 233 1.73 -6.28 13.33
C LEU A 233 0.34 -6.66 12.82
N GLU A 234 0.28 -7.66 11.95
CA GLU A 234 -0.98 -8.08 11.32
C GLU A 234 -1.92 -8.79 12.28
N GLY A 235 -3.22 -8.57 12.10
CA GLY A 235 -4.26 -9.19 12.91
C GLY A 235 -4.17 -8.75 14.37
N THR A 236 -3.97 -9.70 15.25
CA THR A 236 -3.81 -9.50 16.69
C THR A 236 -2.37 -9.77 17.16
N TYR A 237 -1.41 -9.81 16.24
CA TYR A 237 0.00 -10.13 16.58
C TYR A 237 0.58 -9.19 17.65
N VAL A 238 0.07 -7.98 17.74
CA VAL A 238 0.42 -7.01 18.81
C VAL A 238 0.19 -7.55 20.24
N LEU A 239 -0.53 -8.67 20.39
CA LEU A 239 -0.85 -9.35 21.65
C LEU A 239 -0.18 -10.73 21.79
N HIS A 240 0.76 -11.07 20.91
CA HIS A 240 1.30 -12.43 20.84
C HIS A 240 2.84 -12.45 20.98
N GLY A 241 3.35 -11.90 22.07
CA GLY A 241 4.75 -11.99 22.48
C GLY A 241 5.63 -10.81 22.06
N ILE A 242 5.21 -9.99 21.09
CA ILE A 242 5.97 -8.81 20.67
C ILE A 242 6.05 -7.75 21.77
N GLU A 243 5.06 -7.71 22.66
CA GLU A 243 5.01 -6.82 23.81
C GLU A 243 6.19 -7.01 24.77
N GLU A 244 6.87 -8.15 24.73
CA GLU A 244 8.06 -8.44 25.56
C GLU A 244 9.25 -7.52 25.24
N ILE A 245 9.33 -7.02 23.99
CA ILE A 245 10.41 -6.13 23.56
C ILE A 245 9.98 -4.69 23.38
N MET A 246 8.71 -4.38 23.57
CA MET A 246 8.16 -3.03 23.42
C MET A 246 8.49 -2.14 24.64
N ASP A 247 8.68 -0.83 24.40
CA ASP A 247 9.01 0.15 25.41
C ASP A 247 8.00 1.32 25.45
N LYS A 248 7.91 1.97 26.60
CA LYS A 248 7.04 3.15 26.83
C LYS A 248 7.36 4.34 25.95
N ASN A 249 8.55 4.39 25.35
CA ASN A 249 8.98 5.44 24.44
C ASN A 249 8.57 5.15 22.97
N GLU A 250 7.90 4.03 22.74
CA GLU A 250 7.40 3.61 21.44
C GLU A 250 5.89 3.88 21.33
N VAL A 251 5.37 3.84 20.10
CA VAL A 251 3.95 4.10 19.83
C VAL A 251 3.39 3.03 18.90
N VAL A 252 2.20 2.52 19.21
CA VAL A 252 1.41 1.72 18.27
C VAL A 252 0.30 2.58 17.66
N ILE A 253 0.18 2.56 16.34
CA ILE A 253 -0.97 3.06 15.59
C ILE A 253 -1.83 1.87 15.19
N LEU A 254 -3.00 1.78 15.79
CA LEU A 254 -4.01 0.77 15.43
C LEU A 254 -4.83 1.27 14.25
N VAL A 255 -4.83 0.54 13.14
CA VAL A 255 -5.63 0.86 11.95
C VAL A 255 -6.87 -0.04 11.95
N GLU A 256 -8.05 0.57 12.16
CA GLU A 256 -9.33 -0.13 12.32
C GLU A 256 -9.23 -1.33 13.28
N PRO A 257 -8.94 -1.09 14.58
CA PRO A 257 -8.77 -2.17 15.55
C PRO A 257 -10.00 -3.07 15.63
N PHE A 258 -9.78 -4.36 15.91
CA PHE A 258 -10.87 -5.28 16.26
C PHE A 258 -11.48 -4.84 17.58
N GLU A 259 -12.76 -4.51 17.59
CA GLU A 259 -13.45 -3.99 18.78
C GLU A 259 -13.36 -4.96 19.96
N SER A 260 -13.46 -6.27 19.69
CA SER A 260 -13.34 -7.33 20.71
C SER A 260 -11.99 -7.37 21.41
N GLU A 261 -10.93 -6.83 20.78
CA GLU A 261 -9.56 -6.90 21.28
C GLU A 261 -9.08 -5.62 21.98
N GLU A 262 -9.86 -4.53 21.92
CA GLU A 262 -9.42 -3.23 22.44
C GLU A 262 -9.10 -3.25 23.93
N GLU A 263 -9.91 -3.91 24.75
CA GLU A 263 -9.65 -4.01 26.18
C GLU A 263 -8.38 -4.81 26.47
N LYS A 264 -8.13 -5.88 25.70
CA LYS A 264 -6.90 -6.66 25.84
C LYS A 264 -5.67 -5.87 25.42
N ILE A 265 -5.75 -5.13 24.30
CA ILE A 265 -4.68 -4.23 23.86
C ILE A 265 -4.40 -3.17 24.93
N LYS A 266 -5.42 -2.59 25.53
CA LYS A 266 -5.29 -1.60 26.59
C LYS A 266 -4.62 -2.18 27.84
N GLU A 267 -5.03 -3.40 28.23
CA GLU A 267 -4.41 -4.11 29.36
C GLU A 267 -2.91 -4.37 29.09
N CYS A 268 -2.59 -4.95 27.95
CA CYS A 268 -1.21 -5.37 27.65
C CYS A 268 -0.30 -4.18 27.35
N LEU A 269 -0.67 -3.31 26.41
CA LEU A 269 0.22 -2.27 25.92
C LEU A 269 0.18 -1.00 26.76
N VAL A 270 -1.03 -0.51 27.11
CA VAL A 270 -1.13 0.75 27.84
C VAL A 270 -0.80 0.57 29.32
N LYS A 271 -1.39 -0.46 29.97
CA LYS A 271 -1.18 -0.71 31.41
C LYS A 271 0.08 -1.55 31.66
N GLY A 272 0.32 -2.58 30.86
CA GLY A 272 1.45 -3.51 31.02
C GLY A 272 2.78 -2.90 30.62
N VAL A 273 2.91 -2.47 29.35
CA VAL A 273 4.15 -1.88 28.84
C VAL A 273 4.26 -0.38 29.19
N GLY A 274 3.12 0.32 29.32
CA GLY A 274 3.10 1.76 29.54
C GLY A 274 3.26 2.57 28.26
N MET A 275 3.11 1.94 27.10
CA MET A 275 3.29 2.62 25.81
C MET A 275 2.04 3.39 25.38
N LYS A 276 2.20 4.26 24.40
CA LYS A 276 1.12 5.05 23.82
C LYS A 276 0.49 4.31 22.67
N VAL A 277 -0.83 4.30 22.63
CA VAL A 277 -1.62 3.71 21.55
C VAL A 277 -2.53 4.78 20.97
N ILE A 278 -2.52 4.91 19.65
CA ILE A 278 -3.35 5.83 18.86
C ILE A 278 -4.10 4.98 17.82
N SER A 279 -5.34 5.35 17.52
CA SER A 279 -6.12 4.67 16.47
C SER A 279 -6.33 5.56 15.25
N ILE A 280 -6.36 4.96 14.06
CA ILE A 280 -6.98 5.50 12.85
C ILE A 280 -8.22 4.66 12.61
N SER A 281 -9.43 5.24 12.72
CA SER A 281 -10.65 4.44 12.65
C SER A 281 -11.87 5.24 12.19
N SER A 282 -12.80 4.54 11.53
CA SER A 282 -14.11 5.07 11.15
C SER A 282 -15.11 5.13 12.31
N ARG A 283 -14.81 4.50 13.43
CA ARG A 283 -15.58 4.54 14.68
C ARG A 283 -14.75 5.12 15.82
N GLU A 284 -15.41 5.47 16.91
CA GLU A 284 -14.72 5.75 18.17
C GLU A 284 -14.10 4.46 18.70
N THR A 285 -12.92 4.56 19.31
CA THR A 285 -12.21 3.44 19.93
C THR A 285 -11.89 3.75 21.40
N SER A 286 -11.38 2.78 22.12
CA SER A 286 -10.91 2.96 23.52
C SER A 286 -9.60 3.78 23.61
N PHE A 287 -9.08 4.28 22.49
CA PHE A 287 -7.81 4.99 22.35
C PHE A 287 -8.02 6.38 21.74
N PRO A 288 -7.07 7.33 21.90
CA PRO A 288 -7.05 8.56 21.11
C PRO A 288 -7.18 8.22 19.62
N THR A 289 -8.23 8.74 18.95
CA THR A 289 -8.62 8.28 17.62
C THR A 289 -8.54 9.41 16.60
N ILE A 290 -7.78 9.16 15.52
CA ILE A 290 -7.83 9.92 14.28
C ILE A 290 -9.04 9.41 13.50
N LYS A 291 -10.16 10.15 13.58
CA LYS A 291 -11.43 9.74 12.98
C LYS A 291 -11.41 9.90 11.49
N ILE A 292 -11.74 8.83 10.76
CA ILE A 292 -11.85 8.84 9.29
C ILE A 292 -13.28 8.51 8.86
N GLN A 293 -13.60 8.74 7.58
CA GLN A 293 -14.89 8.32 7.02
C GLN A 293 -14.86 6.84 6.67
N ASP A 294 -15.99 6.15 6.86
CA ASP A 294 -16.13 4.78 6.40
C ASP A 294 -16.17 4.74 4.86
N GLY A 295 -15.14 4.15 4.27
CA GLY A 295 -14.98 3.95 2.83
C GLY A 295 -15.72 2.73 2.25
N GLY A 296 -16.46 1.99 3.08
CA GLY A 296 -17.15 0.77 2.69
C GLY A 296 -16.18 -0.28 2.11
N LYS A 297 -16.46 -0.80 0.91
CA LYS A 297 -15.60 -1.79 0.25
C LYS A 297 -14.19 -1.26 -0.11
N TYR A 298 -14.01 0.05 -0.13
CA TYR A 298 -12.73 0.70 -0.42
C TYR A 298 -12.08 1.32 0.81
N HIS A 299 -12.49 0.93 2.00
CA HIS A 299 -12.08 1.57 3.26
C HIS A 299 -10.55 1.65 3.43
N ASN A 300 -9.83 0.63 2.97
CA ASN A 300 -8.37 0.59 3.08
C ASN A 300 -7.63 1.72 2.35
N TYR A 301 -8.22 2.32 1.32
CA TYR A 301 -7.66 3.53 0.69
C TYR A 301 -7.76 4.75 1.61
N VAL A 302 -8.84 4.84 2.38
CA VAL A 302 -9.04 5.94 3.35
C VAL A 302 -8.10 5.76 4.54
N GLU A 303 -7.92 4.53 5.03
CA GLU A 303 -6.93 4.17 6.05
C GLU A 303 -5.51 4.60 5.61
N LEU A 304 -5.11 4.21 4.40
CA LEU A 304 -3.80 4.53 3.84
C LEU A 304 -3.59 6.05 3.71
N ALA A 305 -4.59 6.76 3.21
CA ALA A 305 -4.55 8.21 3.05
C ALA A 305 -4.42 8.95 4.40
N ALA A 306 -5.15 8.51 5.41
CA ALA A 306 -5.03 9.06 6.77
C ALA A 306 -3.65 8.79 7.37
N GLY A 307 -3.12 7.58 7.20
CA GLY A 307 -1.76 7.24 7.60
C GLY A 307 -0.72 8.11 6.91
N TRP A 308 -0.83 8.33 5.60
CA TRP A 308 0.06 9.24 4.86
C TRP A 308 0.03 10.66 5.40
N ASN A 309 -1.17 11.17 5.73
CA ASN A 309 -1.30 12.51 6.34
C ASN A 309 -0.52 12.57 7.67
N VAL A 310 -0.67 11.57 8.54
CA VAL A 310 0.08 11.46 9.80
C VAL A 310 1.59 11.46 9.54
N LEU A 311 2.07 10.68 8.58
CA LEU A 311 3.50 10.57 8.27
C LEU A 311 4.09 11.86 7.70
N VAL A 312 3.34 12.58 6.87
CA VAL A 312 3.74 13.91 6.37
C VAL A 312 3.85 14.91 7.53
N GLU A 313 2.87 14.92 8.45
CA GLU A 313 2.92 15.78 9.63
C GLU A 313 4.14 15.51 10.51
N ILE A 314 4.46 14.24 10.75
CA ILE A 314 5.67 13.83 11.50
C ILE A 314 6.94 14.29 10.75
N GLY A 315 7.04 14.01 9.45
CA GLY A 315 8.22 14.35 8.65
C GLY A 315 8.47 15.86 8.60
N VAL A 316 7.41 16.66 8.48
CA VAL A 316 7.48 18.13 8.55
C VAL A 316 7.90 18.60 9.95
N ALA A 317 7.34 18.01 11.02
CA ALA A 317 7.69 18.34 12.39
C ALA A 317 9.14 17.97 12.75
N LEU A 318 9.71 16.96 12.07
CA LEU A 318 11.13 16.58 12.16
C LEU A 318 12.06 17.45 11.29
N GLY A 319 11.50 18.33 10.45
CA GLY A 319 12.29 19.16 9.53
C GLY A 319 12.95 18.40 8.38
N ILE A 320 12.38 17.25 8.01
CA ILE A 320 12.92 16.36 6.96
C ILE A 320 12.50 16.86 5.57
N ASP A 321 13.40 16.77 4.60
CA ASP A 321 13.04 16.88 3.18
C ASP A 321 12.30 15.59 2.78
N LEU A 322 10.98 15.70 2.52
CA LEU A 322 10.11 14.56 2.26
C LEU A 322 10.34 13.94 0.88
N ASP A 323 10.91 14.69 -0.06
CA ASP A 323 11.11 14.25 -1.44
C ASP A 323 12.42 13.53 -1.65
N LYS A 324 13.46 13.89 -0.86
CA LYS A 324 14.82 13.42 -1.07
C LYS A 324 15.22 12.36 -0.06
N PRO A 325 15.63 11.19 -0.52
CA PRO A 325 16.16 10.16 0.36
C PRO A 325 17.58 10.53 0.81
N VAL A 326 18.00 9.96 1.95
CA VAL A 326 19.41 10.01 2.39
C VAL A 326 20.20 8.82 1.83
N ARG A 327 19.59 7.65 1.75
CA ARG A 327 20.24 6.39 1.36
C ARG A 327 19.51 5.65 0.25
N ALA A 328 18.18 5.71 0.22
CA ALA A 328 17.36 5.04 -0.76
C ALA A 328 17.48 5.69 -2.15
N ARG A 329 17.11 4.95 -3.20
CA ARG A 329 16.97 5.44 -4.58
C ARG A 329 15.55 5.19 -5.05
N LYS A 330 15.05 6.01 -5.99
CA LYS A 330 13.70 5.83 -6.59
C LYS A 330 13.55 4.45 -7.24
N VAL A 331 14.62 3.94 -7.87
CA VAL A 331 14.73 2.54 -8.32
C VAL A 331 15.87 1.91 -7.53
N GLY A 332 15.53 1.04 -6.60
CA GLY A 332 16.50 0.41 -5.70
C GLY A 332 17.47 -0.53 -6.42
N ASN A 333 16.95 -1.37 -7.33
CA ASN A 333 17.71 -2.36 -8.08
C ASN A 333 17.25 -2.38 -9.56
N GLU A 334 18.00 -1.72 -10.43
CA GLU A 334 17.64 -1.54 -11.83
C GLU A 334 18.28 -2.63 -12.72
N TYR A 335 17.47 -3.19 -13.62
CA TYR A 335 17.94 -4.09 -14.64
C TYR A 335 18.69 -3.32 -15.72
N ILE A 336 19.92 -3.71 -15.96
CA ILE A 336 20.76 -3.16 -17.03
C ILE A 336 20.78 -4.17 -18.18
N VAL A 337 20.27 -3.77 -19.33
CA VAL A 337 20.38 -4.56 -20.56
C VAL A 337 21.87 -4.61 -20.91
N LYS A 338 22.42 -5.82 -21.01
CA LYS A 338 23.81 -6.03 -21.44
C LYS A 338 23.94 -5.95 -22.95
#